data_5d98f19167014bfdedeccffca2188952
#
_entry.id   5d98f19167014bfdedeccffca2188952
#
_cell.length_a   1.000
_cell.length_b   1.000
_cell.length_c   1.000
_cell.angle_alpha   90.00
_cell.angle_beta   90.00
_cell.angle_gamma   90.00
#
_symmetry.space_group_name_H-M   'P 1'
#
loop_
_entity.id
_entity.type
_entity.pdbx_description
1 polymer ?
#
loop_
_entity_poly.entity_id
_entity_poly.type
_entity_poly.pdbx_seq_one_letter_code
_entity_poly.pdbx_strand_id
1 'polypeptide(L)'
;QMHGGIISALLDSAMTHCLFHRNVEGVTAELTVKYLKPVPQEADLRLSAWVEQKILTLYKLKAELSVGGEVLVKAESKFMEIRKQS
;
A
#
# COMPACT_ATOMS: atom_id res chain seq x y z
N GLN A 1 -10.33 -12.08 -13.74
CA GLN A 1 -9.66 -11.70 -12.50
C GLN A 1 -8.29 -11.10 -12.76
N MET A 2 -7.97 -10.03 -12.03
CA MET A 2 -6.62 -9.52 -12.05
C MET A 2 -5.69 -10.45 -11.31
N HIS A 3 -4.46 -10.56 -11.81
CA HIS A 3 -3.44 -11.39 -11.18
C HIS A 3 -3.02 -10.82 -9.83
N GLY A 4 -2.91 -11.68 -8.81
CA GLY A 4 -2.59 -11.28 -7.44
C GLY A 4 -1.28 -10.52 -7.30
N GLY A 5 -0.25 -10.89 -8.09
CA GLY A 5 1.03 -10.19 -8.07
C GLY A 5 0.92 -8.75 -8.56
N ILE A 6 0.07 -8.51 -9.55
CA ILE A 6 -0.19 -7.15 -10.06
C ILE A 6 -0.89 -6.32 -8.98
N ILE A 7 -1.88 -6.91 -8.30
CA ILE A 7 -2.62 -6.21 -7.25
C ILE A 7 -1.69 -5.84 -6.10
N SER A 8 -0.87 -6.78 -5.64
CA SER A 8 0.10 -6.53 -4.57
C SER A 8 1.07 -5.42 -4.94
N ALA A 9 1.57 -5.43 -6.18
CA ALA A 9 2.48 -4.39 -6.67
C ALA A 9 1.81 -3.02 -6.71
N LEU A 10 0.54 -2.94 -7.12
CA LEU A 10 -0.20 -1.69 -7.15
C LEU A 10 -0.40 -1.12 -5.75
N LEU A 11 -0.74 -1.97 -4.79
CA LEU A 11 -0.95 -1.54 -3.41
C LEU A 11 0.35 -1.11 -2.75
N ASP A 12 1.43 -1.86 -2.96
CA ASP A 12 2.75 -1.49 -2.45
C ASP A 12 3.21 -0.17 -3.04
N SER A 13 3.02 0.01 -4.34
CA SER A 13 3.37 1.24 -5.03
C SER A 13 2.57 2.43 -4.49
N ALA A 14 1.28 2.26 -4.25
CA ALA A 14 0.44 3.33 -3.71
C ALA A 14 0.90 3.77 -2.32
N MET A 15 1.26 2.81 -1.45
CA MET A 15 1.76 3.11 -0.11
C MET A 15 3.13 3.77 -0.16
N THR A 16 4.03 3.29 -1.01
CA THR A 16 5.35 3.88 -1.20
C THR A 16 5.24 5.30 -1.73
N HIS A 17 4.34 5.53 -2.67
CA HIS A 17 4.11 6.86 -3.24
C HIS A 17 3.61 7.85 -2.19
N CYS A 18 2.80 7.38 -1.24
CA CYS A 18 2.33 8.19 -0.12
C CYS A 18 3.51 8.73 0.70
N LEU A 19 4.53 7.90 0.94
CA LEU A 19 5.73 8.30 1.66
C LEU A 19 6.64 9.20 0.81
N PHE A 20 6.70 8.94 -0.48
CA PHE A 20 7.48 9.76 -1.40
C PHE A 20 7.04 11.22 -1.33
N HIS A 21 5.75 11.48 -1.26
CA HIS A 21 5.21 12.84 -1.12
C HIS A 21 5.60 13.49 0.20
N ARG A 22 6.00 12.71 1.20
CA ARG A 22 6.47 13.22 2.49
C ARG A 22 7.98 13.33 2.56
N ASN A 23 8.67 13.12 1.43
CA ASN A 23 10.14 13.10 1.36
C ASN A 23 10.76 12.06 2.28
N VAL A 24 10.09 10.92 2.43
CA VAL A 24 10.58 9.79 3.22
C VAL A 24 11.22 8.78 2.29
N GLU A 25 12.47 8.44 2.55
CA GLU A 25 13.17 7.38 1.84
C GLU A 25 13.38 6.20 2.77
N GLY A 26 13.25 5.00 2.25
CA GLY A 26 13.44 3.80 3.04
C GLY A 26 13.07 2.54 2.27
N VAL A 27 12.83 1.48 3.02
CA VAL A 27 12.51 0.16 2.45
C VAL A 27 11.26 -0.41 3.11
N THR A 28 10.50 -1.18 2.33
CA THR A 28 9.39 -1.96 2.84
C THR A 28 9.95 -3.15 3.62
N ALA A 29 9.73 -3.15 4.93
CA ALA A 29 10.20 -4.23 5.79
C ALA A 29 9.22 -5.40 5.82
N GLU A 30 7.94 -5.10 5.66
CA GLU A 30 6.90 -6.13 5.70
C GLU A 30 5.71 -5.65 4.87
N LEU A 31 5.14 -6.55 4.08
CA LEU A 31 3.94 -6.28 3.29
C LEU A 31 2.96 -7.43 3.48
N THR A 32 1.76 -7.13 3.92
CA THR A 32 0.68 -8.11 4.07
C THR A 32 -0.49 -7.68 3.20
N VAL A 33 -0.97 -8.57 2.35
CA VAL A 33 -2.10 -8.31 1.47
C VAL A 33 -3.20 -9.33 1.77
N LYS A 34 -4.40 -8.83 2.01
CA LYS A 34 -5.57 -9.66 2.29
C LYS A 34 -6.59 -9.48 1.18
N TYR A 35 -6.87 -10.55 0.47
CA TYR A 35 -7.84 -10.58 -0.60
C TYR A 35 -9.19 -10.99 -0.03
N LEU A 36 -10.14 -10.03 -0.01
CA LEU A 36 -11.49 -10.28 0.52
C LEU A 36 -12.39 -10.87 -0.54
N LYS A 37 -12.24 -10.40 -1.78
CA LYS A 37 -13.03 -10.87 -2.93
C LYS A 37 -12.17 -10.80 -4.19
N PRO A 38 -12.52 -11.57 -5.23
CA PRO A 38 -11.83 -11.47 -6.52
C PRO A 38 -11.97 -10.07 -7.13
N VAL A 39 -10.90 -9.61 -7.79
CA VAL A 39 -10.88 -8.28 -8.41
C VAL A 39 -11.18 -8.44 -9.90
N PRO A 40 -12.26 -7.83 -10.42
CA PRO A 40 -12.59 -7.89 -11.84
C PRO A 40 -11.50 -7.25 -12.70
N GLN A 41 -11.25 -7.81 -13.87
CA GLN A 41 -10.23 -7.30 -14.78
C GLN A 41 -10.62 -5.99 -15.43
N GLU A 42 -11.90 -5.83 -15.73
CA GLU A 42 -12.44 -4.62 -16.35
C GLU A 42 -13.36 -3.90 -15.38
N ALA A 43 -12.75 -3.16 -14.44
CA ALA A 43 -13.53 -2.42 -13.47
C ALA A 43 -12.82 -1.11 -13.15
N ASP A 44 -13.60 -0.12 -12.71
CA ASP A 44 -13.04 1.12 -12.21
C ASP A 44 -12.48 0.88 -10.82
N LEU A 45 -11.19 0.64 -10.77
CA LEU A 45 -10.49 0.38 -9.52
C LEU A 45 -10.16 1.70 -8.83
N ARG A 46 -10.40 1.74 -7.54
CA ARG A 46 -10.01 2.87 -6.72
C ARG A 46 -8.99 2.40 -5.68
N LEU A 47 -7.83 3.03 -5.70
CA LEU A 47 -6.77 2.76 -4.75
C LEU A 47 -6.69 3.89 -3.75
N SER A 48 -6.62 3.55 -2.47
CA SER A 48 -6.42 4.51 -1.38
C SER A 48 -5.28 4.01 -0.51
N ALA A 49 -4.41 4.93 -0.10
CA ALA A 49 -3.29 4.59 0.77
C ALA A 49 -3.09 5.73 1.77
N TRP A 50 -2.72 5.37 3.00
CA TRP A 50 -2.49 6.38 4.03
C TRP A 50 -1.50 5.85 5.07
N VAL A 51 -0.87 6.79 5.79
CA VAL A 51 -0.03 6.46 6.93
C VAL A 51 -0.94 6.32 8.15
N GLU A 52 -0.97 5.13 8.73
CA GLU A 52 -1.77 4.89 9.94
C GLU A 52 -1.03 5.32 11.19
N GLN A 53 0.28 5.05 11.24
CA GLN A 53 1.07 5.29 12.43
C GLN A 53 2.53 5.49 12.06
N LYS A 54 3.21 6.34 12.82
CA LYS A 54 4.65 6.50 12.73
C LYS A 54 5.23 6.37 14.12
N ILE A 55 6.19 5.45 14.29
CA ILE A 55 6.92 5.26 15.54
C ILE A 55 8.39 5.34 15.19
N LEU A 56 9.06 6.43 15.63
CA LEU A 56 10.47 6.68 15.30
C LEU A 56 10.70 6.66 13.80
N THR A 57 11.45 5.68 13.28
CA THR A 57 11.73 5.53 11.85
C THR A 57 10.81 4.53 11.15
N LEU A 58 9.88 3.94 11.89
CA LEU A 58 8.96 2.94 11.36
C LEU A 58 7.62 3.57 11.01
N TYR A 59 7.22 3.43 9.75
CA TYR A 59 5.91 3.86 9.28
C TYR A 59 5.03 2.64 9.09
N LYS A 60 3.83 2.71 9.61
CA LYS A 60 2.81 1.71 9.36
C LYS A 60 1.79 2.32 8.42
N LEU A 61 1.64 1.70 7.25
CA LEU A 61 0.75 2.19 6.20
C LEU A 61 -0.35 1.19 5.93
N LYS A 62 -1.46 1.72 5.45
CA LYS A 62 -2.56 0.89 4.98
C LYS A 62 -2.97 1.31 3.58
N ALA A 63 -3.51 0.37 2.84
CA ALA A 63 -4.04 0.62 1.51
C ALA A 63 -5.27 -0.25 1.29
N GLU A 64 -6.15 0.23 0.43
CA GLU A 64 -7.35 -0.49 0.03
C GLU A 64 -7.56 -0.36 -1.46
N LEU A 65 -8.03 -1.44 -2.06
CA LEU A 65 -8.50 -1.45 -3.43
C LEU A 65 -10.00 -1.71 -3.40
N SER A 66 -10.78 -0.83 -4.02
CA SER A 66 -12.22 -0.93 -4.03
C SER A 66 -12.78 -0.80 -5.44
N VAL A 67 -13.98 -1.35 -5.63
CA VAL A 67 -14.76 -1.25 -6.86
C VAL A 67 -16.20 -0.95 -6.46
N GLY A 68 -16.74 0.14 -7.01
CA GLY A 68 -18.13 0.52 -6.74
C GLY A 68 -18.43 0.76 -5.26
N GLY A 69 -17.45 1.22 -4.50
CA GLY A 69 -17.61 1.48 -3.07
C GLY A 69 -17.36 0.27 -2.18
N GLU A 70 -17.12 -0.90 -2.77
CA GLU A 70 -16.82 -2.12 -2.02
C GLU A 70 -15.33 -2.38 -1.98
N VAL A 71 -14.77 -2.58 -0.78
CA VAL A 71 -13.36 -2.91 -0.60
C VAL A 71 -13.16 -4.39 -0.91
N LEU A 72 -12.33 -4.68 -1.89
CA LEU A 72 -12.03 -6.04 -2.33
C LEU A 72 -10.69 -6.55 -1.81
N VAL A 73 -9.73 -5.65 -1.59
CA VAL A 73 -8.39 -6.01 -1.13
C VAL A 73 -7.93 -4.98 -0.11
N LYS A 74 -7.31 -5.46 0.96
CA LYS A 74 -6.67 -4.62 1.98
C LYS A 74 -5.20 -4.96 2.07
N ALA A 75 -4.38 -3.95 2.33
CA ALA A 75 -2.95 -4.17 2.51
C ALA A 75 -2.44 -3.39 3.71
N GLU A 76 -1.42 -3.93 4.35
CA GLU A 76 -0.67 -3.25 5.39
C GLU A 76 0.80 -3.36 5.05
N SER A 77 1.53 -2.29 5.30
CA SER A 77 2.97 -2.26 5.08
C SER A 77 3.66 -1.67 6.29
N LYS A 78 4.80 -2.24 6.63
CA LYS A 78 5.74 -1.63 7.56
C LYS A 78 6.93 -1.15 6.75
N PHE A 79 7.20 0.13 6.85
CA PHE A 79 8.23 0.80 6.06
C PHE A 79 9.25 1.40 7.00
N MET A 80 10.52 1.06 6.79
CA MET A 80 11.62 1.56 7.61
C MET A 80 12.30 2.72 6.91
N GLU A 81 12.28 3.88 7.53
CA GLU A 81 12.95 5.06 7.01
C GLU A 81 14.46 4.91 7.11
N ILE A 82 15.15 5.20 6.03
CA ILE A 82 16.60 5.24 5.99
C ILE A 82 17.01 6.70 6.16
N ARG A 83 17.71 7.00 7.24
CA ARG A 83 18.22 8.35 7.44
C ARG A 83 19.43 8.56 6.57
N LYS A 84 19.39 9.63 5.79
CA LYS A 84 20.57 10.06 5.07
C LYS A 84 21.56 10.64 6.06
N GLN A 85 22.79 10.12 6.03
CA GLN A 85 23.87 10.78 6.69
C GLN A 85 24.28 11.97 5.84
N SER A 86 24.14 13.13 6.39
CA SER A 86 24.58 14.35 5.73
C SER A 86 26.08 14.54 5.96
#